data_80f63b512de15e4692a5028d9210de88
#
_entry.id   80f63b512de15e4692a5028d9210de88
#
_cell.length_a   1.000
_cell.length_b   1.000
_cell.length_c   1.000
_cell.angle_alpha   90.00
_cell.angle_beta   90.00
_cell.angle_gamma   90.00
#
_symmetry.space_group_name_H-M   'P 1'
#
loop_
_entity.id
_entity.type
_entity.pdbx_description
1 polymer ?
#
loop_
_entity_poly.entity_id
_entity_poly.type
_entity_poly.pdbx_seq_one_letter_code
_entity_poly.pdbx_strand_id
1 'polypeptide(L)'
;TTLKGKLRTLMAKGFSDHASAMIGKHDDDPEIVLRLFGNAKKTVQEHRNSRLIFSDMILSNMDELKQLDIHSATEVKFENSISRLTAVANPRQIERVIRGSEFELELIYNVEDETQIQEDFEAIRYGLTLLEYDYLGGSGSRGYGKVKFEDLQAENVIGNLSDKVMQLCNEILSEEK
;
A
#
# COMPACT_ATOMS: atom_id res chain seq x y z
N THR A 1 -9.42 5.51 0.21
CA THR A 1 -8.09 5.43 -0.45
C THR A 1 -7.74 3.96 -0.60
N THR A 2 -7.49 3.51 -1.81
CA THR A 2 -7.05 2.14 -2.07
C THR A 2 -5.57 1.96 -1.71
N LEU A 3 -5.16 0.74 -1.36
CA LEU A 3 -3.76 0.41 -1.11
C LEU A 3 -2.88 0.79 -2.31
N LYS A 4 -3.29 0.39 -3.53
CA LYS A 4 -2.59 0.73 -4.79
C LYS A 4 -2.35 2.24 -4.93
N GLY A 5 -3.39 3.07 -4.74
CA GLY A 5 -3.28 4.53 -4.89
C GLY A 5 -2.39 5.17 -3.84
N LYS A 6 -2.44 4.66 -2.60
CA LYS A 6 -1.60 5.15 -1.51
C LYS A 6 -0.13 4.79 -1.73
N LEU A 7 0.16 3.53 -2.07
CA LEU A 7 1.52 3.08 -2.39
C LEU A 7 2.12 3.89 -3.54
N ARG A 8 1.39 4.02 -4.66
CA ARG A 8 1.84 4.83 -5.79
C ARG A 8 2.23 6.25 -5.37
N THR A 9 1.38 6.91 -4.58
CA THR A 9 1.63 8.27 -4.12
C THR A 9 2.88 8.36 -3.22
N LEU A 10 3.08 7.41 -2.32
CA LEU A 10 4.25 7.38 -1.44
C LEU A 10 5.53 7.10 -2.21
N MET A 11 5.50 6.15 -3.13
CA MET A 11 6.65 5.80 -3.96
C MET A 11 6.99 6.94 -4.92
N ALA A 12 6.00 7.61 -5.54
CA ALA A 12 6.24 8.77 -6.38
C ALA A 12 6.96 9.89 -5.61
N LYS A 13 6.60 10.11 -4.35
CA LYS A 13 7.31 11.05 -3.46
C LYS A 13 8.71 10.58 -3.10
N GLY A 14 8.85 9.30 -2.76
CA GLY A 14 10.12 8.73 -2.30
C GLY A 14 11.19 8.66 -3.38
N PHE A 15 10.79 8.42 -4.64
CA PHE A 15 11.68 8.35 -5.78
C PHE A 15 11.85 9.68 -6.54
N SER A 16 11.15 10.75 -6.13
CA SER A 16 11.33 12.08 -6.72
C SER A 16 12.53 12.79 -6.11
N ASP A 17 13.36 13.42 -6.96
CA ASP A 17 14.57 14.16 -6.54
C ASP A 17 14.30 15.41 -5.69
N HIS A 18 13.04 15.81 -5.59
CA HIS A 18 12.63 17.00 -4.85
C HIS A 18 11.66 16.64 -3.73
N ALA A 19 12.12 16.64 -2.50
CA ALA A 19 11.32 16.43 -1.28
C ALA A 19 10.13 17.42 -1.14
N SER A 20 10.11 18.50 -1.90
CA SER A 20 9.05 19.52 -1.97
C SER A 20 8.30 19.54 -3.29
N ALA A 21 8.56 18.59 -4.21
CA ALA A 21 7.84 18.55 -5.46
C ALA A 21 6.35 18.36 -5.20
N MET A 22 5.56 19.30 -5.64
CA MET A 22 4.13 19.04 -5.87
C MET A 22 4.08 17.78 -6.74
N ILE A 23 3.46 16.71 -6.26
CA ILE A 23 3.21 15.54 -7.08
C ILE A 23 2.43 16.03 -8.29
N GLY A 24 3.05 15.91 -9.46
CA GLY A 24 2.45 16.27 -10.72
C GLY A 24 1.28 15.36 -11.08
N LYS A 25 1.00 15.26 -12.35
CA LYS A 25 0.04 14.27 -12.84
C LYS A 25 0.67 12.87 -12.73
N HIS A 26 -0.16 11.85 -12.53
CA HIS A 26 0.29 10.45 -12.47
C HIS A 26 1.13 9.98 -13.67
N ASP A 27 1.01 10.66 -14.81
CA ASP A 27 1.78 10.36 -16.00
C ASP A 27 3.21 10.94 -15.97
N ASP A 28 3.52 11.76 -14.97
CA ASP A 28 4.82 12.40 -14.74
C ASP A 28 5.57 11.76 -13.53
N ASP A 29 5.08 10.63 -13.03
CA ASP A 29 5.71 9.88 -11.95
C ASP A 29 7.11 9.37 -12.38
N PRO A 30 8.04 9.10 -11.44
CA PRO A 30 9.32 8.48 -11.72
C PRO A 30 9.19 7.17 -12.50
N GLU A 31 10.18 6.84 -13.32
CA GLU A 31 10.17 5.69 -14.24
C GLU A 31 9.84 4.36 -13.54
N ILE A 32 10.39 4.11 -12.37
CA ILE A 32 10.11 2.90 -11.57
C ILE A 32 8.64 2.83 -11.15
N VAL A 33 8.02 3.97 -10.84
CA VAL A 33 6.59 4.03 -10.46
C VAL A 33 5.69 3.82 -11.67
N LEU A 34 6.04 4.43 -12.82
CA LEU A 34 5.32 4.21 -14.08
C LEU A 34 5.40 2.75 -14.52
N ARG A 35 6.54 2.09 -14.34
CA ARG A 35 6.74 0.67 -14.65
C ARG A 35 5.87 -0.23 -13.78
N LEU A 36 5.82 0.04 -12.48
CA LEU A 36 5.06 -0.78 -11.53
C LEU A 36 3.55 -0.53 -11.61
N PHE A 37 3.12 0.72 -11.72
CA PHE A 37 1.71 1.09 -11.62
C PHE A 37 1.04 1.44 -12.96
N GLY A 38 1.81 1.55 -14.03
CA GLY A 38 1.32 1.95 -15.34
C GLY A 38 1.00 3.44 -15.46
N ASN A 39 0.58 3.86 -16.64
CA ASN A 39 0.10 5.23 -16.91
C ASN A 39 -1.24 5.22 -17.64
N ALA A 40 -1.88 6.39 -17.75
CA ALA A 40 -3.16 6.57 -18.42
C ALA A 40 -3.03 7.22 -19.80
N LYS A 41 -1.82 7.29 -20.37
CA LYS A 41 -1.59 7.89 -21.69
C LYS A 41 -2.31 7.10 -22.78
N LYS A 42 -2.96 7.83 -23.70
CA LYS A 42 -3.80 7.24 -24.76
C LYS A 42 -3.02 6.83 -26.00
N THR A 43 -1.80 7.32 -26.16
CA THR A 43 -0.94 6.98 -27.32
C THR A 43 -0.32 5.61 -27.09
N VAL A 44 -0.45 4.71 -28.03
CA VAL A 44 0.07 3.31 -27.94
C VAL A 44 1.57 3.29 -27.61
N GLN A 45 2.34 4.25 -28.12
CA GLN A 45 3.80 4.35 -27.90
C GLN A 45 4.18 4.81 -26.49
N GLU A 46 3.28 5.49 -25.79
CA GLU A 46 3.51 6.04 -24.44
C GLU A 46 2.71 5.30 -23.36
N HIS A 47 1.78 4.42 -23.77
CA HIS A 47 0.97 3.63 -22.84
C HIS A 47 1.83 2.55 -22.19
N ARG A 48 1.72 2.45 -20.86
CA ARG A 48 2.36 1.39 -20.07
C ARG A 48 1.34 0.66 -19.24
N ASN A 49 1.31 -0.65 -19.34
CA ASN A 49 0.54 -1.48 -18.45
C ASN A 49 1.16 -1.49 -17.05
N SER A 50 0.32 -1.71 -16.05
CA SER A 50 0.78 -1.92 -14.69
C SER A 50 1.38 -3.33 -14.57
N ARG A 51 2.61 -3.45 -14.06
CA ARG A 51 3.17 -4.76 -13.67
C ARG A 51 2.52 -5.31 -12.41
N LEU A 52 1.99 -4.44 -11.55
CA LEU A 52 1.35 -4.81 -10.30
C LEU A 52 -0.16 -4.88 -10.45
N ILE A 53 -0.74 -6.00 -10.06
CA ILE A 53 -2.19 -6.20 -9.94
C ILE A 53 -2.48 -6.42 -8.46
N PHE A 54 -3.43 -5.66 -7.93
CA PHE A 54 -3.85 -5.71 -6.54
C PHE A 54 -5.19 -6.42 -6.44
N SER A 55 -5.25 -7.48 -5.67
CA SER A 55 -6.51 -8.14 -5.31
C SER A 55 -7.21 -7.41 -4.15
N ASP A 56 -8.50 -7.67 -3.97
CA ASP A 56 -9.21 -7.24 -2.79
C ASP A 56 -8.71 -8.03 -1.57
N MET A 57 -8.42 -7.30 -0.50
CA MET A 57 -7.93 -7.89 0.75
C MET A 57 -9.10 -8.31 1.62
N ILE A 58 -9.13 -9.58 1.97
CA ILE A 58 -10.19 -10.17 2.81
C ILE A 58 -9.67 -10.26 4.25
N LEU A 59 -10.54 -9.94 5.21
CA LEU A 59 -10.25 -10.10 6.64
C LEU A 59 -10.06 -11.60 6.94
N SER A 60 -8.88 -11.98 7.44
CA SER A 60 -8.50 -13.39 7.66
C SER A 60 -8.74 -13.87 9.07
N ASN A 61 -8.63 -12.99 10.09
CA ASN A 61 -8.63 -13.39 11.50
C ASN A 61 -9.93 -13.14 12.26
N MET A 62 -11.08 -13.12 11.59
CA MET A 62 -12.38 -12.85 12.26
C MET A 62 -12.71 -13.84 13.38
N ASP A 63 -12.31 -15.10 13.25
CA ASP A 63 -12.60 -16.11 14.28
C ASP A 63 -11.73 -15.94 15.53
N GLU A 64 -10.51 -15.45 15.39
CA GLU A 64 -9.65 -15.06 16.51
C GLU A 64 -10.21 -13.84 17.23
N LEU A 65 -10.70 -12.85 16.47
CA LEU A 65 -11.36 -11.68 17.04
C LEU A 65 -12.61 -12.05 17.84
N LYS A 66 -13.40 -13.02 17.38
CA LYS A 66 -14.56 -13.54 18.13
C LYS A 66 -14.17 -14.20 19.46
N GLN A 67 -13.01 -14.89 19.50
CA GLN A 67 -12.50 -15.48 20.77
C GLN A 67 -12.15 -14.40 21.81
N LEU A 68 -11.85 -13.18 21.34
CA LEU A 68 -11.63 -12.00 22.17
C LEU A 68 -12.92 -11.20 22.47
N ASP A 69 -14.10 -11.80 22.23
CA ASP A 69 -15.42 -11.17 22.36
C ASP A 69 -15.65 -9.98 21.39
N ILE A 70 -14.93 -9.96 20.27
CA ILE A 70 -15.04 -8.95 19.24
C ILE A 70 -15.87 -9.52 18.08
N HIS A 71 -17.11 -9.07 17.94
CA HIS A 71 -18.07 -9.59 16.97
C HIS A 71 -18.23 -8.72 15.71
N SER A 72 -17.53 -7.58 15.62
CA SER A 72 -17.55 -6.69 14.47
C SER A 72 -16.13 -6.35 14.04
N ALA A 73 -15.87 -6.32 12.73
CA ALA A 73 -14.60 -5.88 12.18
C ALA A 73 -14.42 -4.35 12.21
N THR A 74 -15.48 -3.62 12.54
CA THR A 74 -15.45 -2.16 12.60
C THR A 74 -15.99 -1.67 13.94
N GLU A 75 -15.52 -0.49 14.35
CA GLU A 75 -16.02 0.26 15.49
C GLU A 75 -16.38 1.69 15.06
N VAL A 76 -17.38 2.25 15.72
CA VAL A 76 -17.76 3.67 15.56
C VAL A 76 -17.11 4.48 16.66
N LYS A 77 -16.19 5.38 16.28
CA LYS A 77 -15.55 6.31 17.19
C LYS A 77 -16.21 7.68 17.11
N PHE A 78 -16.60 8.21 18.28
CA PHE A 78 -17.12 9.56 18.40
C PHE A 78 -15.96 10.54 18.57
N GLU A 79 -15.93 11.56 17.72
CA GLU A 79 -15.00 12.67 17.82
C GLU A 79 -15.76 13.99 17.92
N ASN A 80 -15.16 14.95 18.60
CA ASN A 80 -15.69 16.30 18.70
C ASN A 80 -14.64 17.31 18.31
N SER A 81 -14.99 18.26 17.46
CA SER A 81 -14.19 19.43 17.19
C SER A 81 -14.89 20.68 17.72
N ILE A 82 -14.16 21.47 18.51
CA ILE A 82 -14.71 22.70 19.10
C ILE A 82 -14.14 23.89 18.30
N SER A 83 -15.06 24.74 17.82
CA SER A 83 -14.67 26.01 17.18
C SER A 83 -13.99 26.91 18.21
N ARG A 84 -12.76 27.35 17.91
CA ARG A 84 -12.02 28.25 18.81
C ARG A 84 -12.66 29.64 18.95
N LEU A 85 -13.41 30.06 17.92
CA LEU A 85 -14.05 31.38 17.91
C LEU A 85 -15.40 31.39 18.62
N THR A 86 -16.22 30.34 18.42
CA THR A 86 -17.62 30.31 18.87
C THR A 86 -17.86 29.35 20.02
N ALA A 87 -16.84 28.55 20.40
CA ALA A 87 -16.96 27.45 21.37
C ALA A 87 -18.04 26.41 21.03
N VAL A 88 -18.55 26.43 19.80
CA VAL A 88 -19.56 25.47 19.34
C VAL A 88 -18.89 24.13 19.10
N ALA A 89 -19.46 23.07 19.67
CA ALA A 89 -19.07 21.68 19.45
C ALA A 89 -19.65 21.17 18.13
N ASN A 90 -18.81 20.48 17.34
CA ASN A 90 -19.21 19.79 16.12
C ASN A 90 -18.90 18.31 16.25
N PRO A 91 -19.81 17.49 16.81
CA PRO A 91 -19.63 16.07 16.97
C PRO A 91 -19.70 15.37 15.62
N ARG A 92 -18.87 14.34 15.44
CA ARG A 92 -18.88 13.48 14.26
C ARG A 92 -18.62 12.04 14.68
N GLN A 93 -19.12 11.14 13.87
CA GLN A 93 -18.88 9.71 13.99
C GLN A 93 -17.97 9.27 12.87
N ILE A 94 -16.99 8.46 13.21
CA ILE A 94 -16.06 7.86 12.24
C ILE A 94 -16.10 6.35 12.45
N GLU A 95 -16.51 5.63 11.43
CA GLU A 95 -16.37 4.19 11.39
C GLU A 95 -14.95 3.83 10.96
N ARG A 96 -14.30 2.93 11.67
CA ARG A 96 -12.96 2.44 11.36
C ARG A 96 -12.83 0.97 11.64
N VAL A 97 -11.90 0.32 10.95
CA VAL A 97 -11.48 -1.05 11.24
C VAL A 97 -10.89 -1.11 12.63
N ILE A 98 -11.21 -2.15 13.39
CA ILE A 98 -10.68 -2.33 14.75
C ILE A 98 -9.20 -2.71 14.70
N ARG A 99 -8.50 -2.39 15.78
CA ARG A 99 -7.11 -2.79 15.95
C ARG A 99 -7.01 -4.32 16.08
N GLY A 100 -6.00 -4.91 15.44
CA GLY A 100 -5.77 -6.35 15.42
C GLY A 100 -6.48 -7.07 14.29
N SER A 101 -7.18 -6.34 13.38
CA SER A 101 -7.67 -6.95 12.14
C SER A 101 -6.54 -7.27 11.20
N GLU A 102 -6.52 -8.48 10.67
CA GLU A 102 -5.56 -8.97 9.70
C GLU A 102 -6.21 -9.20 8.35
N PHE A 103 -5.51 -8.83 7.28
CA PHE A 103 -6.00 -8.95 5.92
C PHE A 103 -4.95 -9.67 5.08
N GLU A 104 -5.39 -10.64 4.29
CA GLU A 104 -4.51 -11.28 3.31
C GLU A 104 -4.16 -10.29 2.20
N LEU A 105 -2.85 -10.08 1.99
CA LEU A 105 -2.33 -9.28 0.91
C LEU A 105 -1.96 -10.18 -0.26
N GLU A 106 -2.70 -10.07 -1.36
CA GLU A 106 -2.35 -10.67 -2.63
C GLU A 106 -1.96 -9.61 -3.64
N LEU A 107 -0.74 -9.70 -4.14
CA LEU A 107 -0.15 -8.79 -5.10
C LEU A 107 0.49 -9.60 -6.23
N ILE A 108 -0.06 -9.53 -7.42
CA ILE A 108 0.53 -10.19 -8.59
C ILE A 108 1.50 -9.23 -9.27
N TYR A 109 2.72 -9.71 -9.48
CA TYR A 109 3.75 -9.02 -10.24
C TYR A 109 3.97 -9.71 -11.58
N ASN A 110 3.75 -9.00 -12.69
CA ASN A 110 3.99 -9.48 -14.03
C ASN A 110 5.44 -9.20 -14.44
N VAL A 111 6.21 -10.25 -14.66
CA VAL A 111 7.58 -10.13 -15.13
C VAL A 111 7.58 -9.83 -16.61
N GLU A 112 7.99 -8.62 -16.99
CA GLU A 112 8.20 -8.20 -18.38
C GLU A 112 9.69 -8.28 -18.78
N ASP A 113 10.58 -8.07 -17.81
CA ASP A 113 12.04 -8.09 -17.99
C ASP A 113 12.69 -8.64 -16.70
N GLU A 114 13.34 -9.80 -16.83
CA GLU A 114 13.99 -10.47 -15.70
C GLU A 114 15.12 -9.64 -15.07
N THR A 115 15.78 -8.79 -15.85
CA THR A 115 16.88 -7.94 -15.36
C THR A 115 16.42 -6.85 -14.39
N GLN A 116 15.12 -6.54 -14.40
CA GLN A 116 14.51 -5.49 -13.58
C GLN A 116 13.83 -6.02 -12.31
N ILE A 117 13.74 -7.33 -12.14
CA ILE A 117 13.03 -7.95 -11.01
C ILE A 117 13.58 -7.46 -9.68
N GLN A 118 14.90 -7.44 -9.52
CA GLN A 118 15.52 -7.01 -8.26
C GLN A 118 15.12 -5.57 -7.92
N GLU A 119 15.30 -4.64 -8.84
CA GLU A 119 14.96 -3.22 -8.65
C GLU A 119 13.46 -3.04 -8.35
N ASP A 120 12.61 -3.79 -9.05
CA ASP A 120 11.16 -3.73 -8.85
C ASP A 120 10.77 -4.23 -7.45
N PHE A 121 11.36 -5.33 -6.97
CA PHE A 121 11.10 -5.87 -5.63
C PHE A 121 11.65 -4.97 -4.52
N GLU A 122 12.83 -4.39 -4.70
CA GLU A 122 13.38 -3.38 -3.78
C GLU A 122 12.45 -2.16 -3.69
N ALA A 123 11.91 -1.71 -4.83
CA ALA A 123 10.97 -0.61 -4.86
C ALA A 123 9.62 -0.95 -4.20
N ILE A 124 9.10 -2.17 -4.40
CA ILE A 124 7.89 -2.66 -3.74
C ILE A 124 8.10 -2.68 -2.22
N ARG A 125 9.19 -3.30 -1.74
CA ARG A 125 9.52 -3.37 -0.32
C ARG A 125 9.67 -1.98 0.29
N TYR A 126 10.36 -1.07 -0.39
CA TYR A 126 10.46 0.33 0.01
C TYR A 126 9.08 1.01 0.13
N GLY A 127 8.20 0.82 -0.86
CA GLY A 127 6.84 1.36 -0.84
C GLY A 127 6.01 0.86 0.35
N LEU A 128 6.09 -0.45 0.64
CA LEU A 128 5.42 -1.05 1.81
C LEU A 128 5.97 -0.46 3.12
N THR A 129 7.30 -0.33 3.24
CA THR A 129 7.95 0.31 4.39
C THR A 129 7.49 1.76 4.58
N LEU A 130 7.42 2.55 3.51
CA LEU A 130 6.91 3.92 3.58
C LEU A 130 5.47 3.96 4.11
N LEU A 131 4.63 2.99 3.73
CA LEU A 131 3.26 2.93 4.20
C LEU A 131 3.16 2.56 5.69
N GLU A 132 4.04 1.71 6.21
CA GLU A 132 4.12 1.40 7.64
C GLU A 132 4.45 2.65 8.48
N TYR A 133 5.27 3.55 7.96
CA TYR A 133 5.59 4.83 8.61
C TYR A 133 4.54 5.93 8.36
N ASP A 134 3.63 5.73 7.40
CA ASP A 134 2.53 6.64 7.12
C ASP A 134 1.19 6.04 7.64
N TYR A 135 0.13 6.08 6.86
CA TYR A 135 -1.18 5.54 7.20
C TYR A 135 -1.97 5.14 5.96
N LEU A 136 -2.86 4.18 6.08
CA LEU A 136 -3.83 3.79 5.08
C LEU A 136 -5.22 4.36 5.43
N GLY A 137 -5.93 4.90 4.44
CA GLY A 137 -7.25 5.51 4.63
C GLY A 137 -7.20 6.98 5.02
N GLY A 138 -8.08 7.39 5.93
CA GLY A 138 -8.24 8.78 6.36
C GLY A 138 -7.82 9.03 7.81
N SER A 139 -7.76 10.29 8.20
CA SER A 139 -7.51 10.73 9.59
C SER A 139 -6.19 10.25 10.21
N GLY A 140 -5.16 10.02 9.39
CA GLY A 140 -3.86 9.51 9.84
C GLY A 140 -3.16 10.38 10.89
N SER A 141 -3.27 11.70 10.79
CA SER A 141 -2.74 12.63 11.80
C SER A 141 -3.37 12.47 13.20
N ARG A 142 -4.48 11.70 13.29
CA ARG A 142 -5.17 11.36 14.54
C ARG A 142 -4.89 9.93 15.00
N GLY A 143 -3.90 9.26 14.39
CA GLY A 143 -3.46 7.92 14.74
C GLY A 143 -4.31 6.80 14.13
N TYR A 144 -5.04 7.06 13.03
CA TYR A 144 -5.79 6.02 12.31
C TYR A 144 -4.97 5.46 11.16
N GLY A 145 -5.32 4.25 10.74
CA GLY A 145 -4.78 3.63 9.54
C GLY A 145 -3.34 3.15 9.64
N LYS A 146 -2.79 2.96 10.83
CA LYS A 146 -1.49 2.28 10.99
C LYS A 146 -1.63 0.83 10.55
N VAL A 147 -0.71 0.41 9.70
CA VAL A 147 -0.60 -0.95 9.17
C VAL A 147 0.81 -1.47 9.38
N LYS A 148 0.96 -2.79 9.37
CA LYS A 148 2.23 -3.51 9.34
C LYS A 148 2.09 -4.63 8.32
N PHE A 149 3.16 -4.92 7.59
CA PHE A 149 3.23 -6.03 6.67
C PHE A 149 4.10 -7.13 7.27
N GLU A 150 3.54 -8.32 7.42
CA GLU A 150 4.19 -9.46 8.05
C GLU A 150 4.18 -10.64 7.07
N ASP A 151 5.14 -11.55 7.21
CA ASP A 151 5.22 -12.82 6.49
C ASP A 151 5.14 -12.69 4.97
N LEU A 152 5.75 -11.63 4.41
CA LEU A 152 5.77 -11.40 2.98
C LEU A 152 6.59 -12.48 2.27
N GLN A 153 5.96 -13.13 1.28
CA GLN A 153 6.59 -14.18 0.48
C GLN A 153 6.24 -13.99 -1.00
N ALA A 154 7.20 -14.32 -1.86
CA ALA A 154 7.00 -14.36 -3.30
C ALA A 154 6.95 -15.82 -3.76
N GLU A 155 5.99 -16.13 -4.61
CA GLU A 155 5.81 -17.44 -5.22
C GLU A 155 5.75 -17.31 -6.75
N ASN A 156 6.35 -18.27 -7.46
CA ASN A 156 6.23 -18.33 -8.91
C ASN A 156 4.96 -19.10 -9.30
N VAL A 157 3.93 -18.37 -9.72
CA VAL A 157 2.62 -18.95 -10.06
C VAL A 157 2.55 -19.41 -11.51
N ILE A 158 3.11 -18.65 -12.45
CA ILE A 158 3.09 -18.94 -13.89
C ILE A 158 4.45 -18.60 -14.49
N GLY A 159 4.98 -19.50 -15.30
CA GLY A 159 6.28 -19.35 -15.93
C GLY A 159 7.39 -20.10 -15.19
N ASN A 160 8.62 -19.88 -15.61
CA ASN A 160 9.80 -20.57 -15.07
C ASN A 160 10.87 -19.55 -14.71
N LEU A 161 10.75 -18.95 -13.54
CA LEU A 161 11.84 -18.17 -12.96
C LEU A 161 12.84 -19.13 -12.28
N SER A 162 14.12 -18.77 -12.30
CA SER A 162 15.13 -19.57 -11.61
C SER A 162 14.99 -19.48 -10.10
N ASP A 163 15.35 -20.56 -9.39
CA ASP A 163 15.32 -20.61 -7.92
C ASP A 163 16.14 -19.48 -7.29
N LYS A 164 17.22 -19.05 -7.94
CA LYS A 164 18.05 -17.94 -7.48
C LYS A 164 17.30 -16.60 -7.49
N VAL A 165 16.51 -16.35 -8.53
CA VAL A 165 15.69 -15.12 -8.60
C VAL A 165 14.60 -15.17 -7.55
N MET A 166 13.94 -16.31 -7.36
CA MET A 166 12.92 -16.46 -6.32
C MET A 166 13.48 -16.28 -4.91
N GLN A 167 14.67 -16.84 -4.66
CA GLN A 167 15.36 -16.63 -3.39
C GLN A 167 15.68 -15.15 -3.16
N LEU A 168 16.22 -14.46 -4.17
CA LEU A 168 16.50 -13.03 -4.10
C LEU A 168 15.24 -12.21 -3.79
N CYS A 169 14.11 -12.50 -4.45
CA CYS A 169 12.84 -11.82 -4.18
C CYS A 169 12.41 -11.98 -2.71
N ASN A 170 12.50 -13.20 -2.17
CA ASN A 170 12.13 -13.49 -0.79
C ASN A 170 13.11 -12.87 0.23
N GLU A 171 14.41 -12.82 -0.09
CA GLU A 171 15.40 -12.11 0.73
C GLU A 171 15.07 -10.61 0.83
N ILE A 172 14.77 -9.95 -0.30
CA ILE A 172 14.37 -8.53 -0.32
C ILE A 172 13.10 -8.28 0.49
N LEU A 173 12.10 -9.16 0.37
CA LEU A 173 10.83 -9.00 1.11
C LEU A 173 11.01 -9.23 2.61
N SER A 174 11.95 -10.08 3.04
CA SER A 174 12.22 -10.41 4.44
C SER A 174 13.12 -9.39 5.15
N GLU A 175 13.81 -8.49 4.44
CA GLU A 175 14.66 -7.48 5.06
C GLU A 175 13.83 -6.52 5.94
N GLU A 176 14.04 -6.61 7.25
CA GLU A 176 13.63 -5.58 8.20
C GLU A 176 14.64 -4.41 8.13
N LYS A 177 14.18 -3.23 7.75
CA LYS A 177 14.99 -2.00 7.80
C LYS A 177 14.64 -1.17 9.02
#